data_1a0be4ea7395b4db938a9ef37ba6f4ff
#
_entry.id   1a0be4ea7395b4db938a9ef37ba6f4ff
#
_cell.length_a   1.000
_cell.length_b   1.000
_cell.length_c   1.000
_cell.angle_alpha   90.00
_cell.angle_beta   90.00
_cell.angle_gamma   90.00
#
_symmetry.space_group_name_H-M   'P 1'
#
loop_
_entity.id
_entity.type
_entity.pdbx_description
1 polymer ?
#
loop_
_entity_poly.entity_id
_entity_poly.type
_entity_poly.pdbx_seq_one_letter_code
_entity_poly.pdbx_strand_id
1 'polypeptide(L)'
;MTGKIIKGIAGFYYVYVEETKGAKENATGGTLYECKAKGTFRKQKIKPLVGDTVDIAVLDEEKHIGNVERILPRKNELIRPAVSNIDMALVIFASAKPDPNFNLLDRFLCRMEYQHVPVTICFNKKDLITPQKQQELKSIYEPAGYRVLFTSTKTGEGIDEIKHILEGRTTTVAGPSGVGKSSIINCLQDDVQMETGHISEKIERGKHTTRHSEIVPIKDGTYIMDTPGFSSMDVPGFKKEDLWTCYPEFVEYEPYCRFKGCSHINEPDCGVKEALSDGKISQVRYDNYKLLYEELKNRQRY
;
A
#
# COMPACT_ATOMS: atom_id res chain seq x y z
N MET A 1 -16.87 15.76 16.33
CA MET A 1 -15.51 15.96 15.75
C MET A 1 -15.29 14.91 14.67
N THR A 2 -14.50 15.23 13.63
CA THR A 2 -14.18 14.27 12.55
C THR A 2 -12.73 13.83 12.69
N GLY A 3 -12.47 12.53 12.54
CA GLY A 3 -11.12 11.98 12.63
C GLY A 3 -10.97 10.71 11.80
N LYS A 4 -9.77 10.14 11.81
CA LYS A 4 -9.44 8.90 11.08
C LYS A 4 -9.20 7.75 12.07
N ILE A 5 -9.81 6.60 11.82
CA ILE A 5 -9.50 5.37 12.59
C ILE A 5 -8.11 4.92 12.22
N ILE A 6 -7.17 5.00 13.15
CA ILE A 6 -5.78 4.58 12.93
C ILE A 6 -5.50 3.17 13.46
N LYS A 7 -6.35 2.67 14.37
CA LYS A 7 -6.17 1.34 14.98
C LYS A 7 -7.51 0.79 15.47
N GLY A 8 -7.69 -0.54 15.39
CA GLY A 8 -8.86 -1.24 15.91
C GLY A 8 -8.46 -2.50 16.69
N ILE A 9 -8.79 -2.57 17.98
CA ILE A 9 -8.46 -3.70 18.85
C ILE A 9 -9.65 -4.04 19.73
N ALA A 10 -10.05 -5.31 19.76
CA ALA A 10 -11.07 -5.86 20.66
C ALA A 10 -12.39 -5.06 20.72
N GLY A 11 -12.80 -4.46 19.61
CA GLY A 11 -14.02 -3.67 19.50
C GLY A 11 -13.87 -2.20 19.91
N PHE A 12 -12.67 -1.75 20.25
CA PHE A 12 -12.32 -0.35 20.41
C PHE A 12 -11.64 0.16 19.13
N TYR A 13 -11.89 1.42 18.81
CA TYR A 13 -11.35 2.13 17.66
C TYR A 13 -10.61 3.37 18.15
N TYR A 14 -9.35 3.48 17.76
CA TYR A 14 -8.53 4.63 18.10
C TYR A 14 -8.64 5.61 16.94
N VAL A 15 -9.25 6.75 17.23
CA VAL A 15 -9.55 7.80 16.22
C VAL A 15 -8.61 8.96 16.43
N TYR A 16 -7.82 9.26 15.41
CA TYR A 16 -6.93 10.40 15.38
C TYR A 16 -7.68 11.60 14.81
N VAL A 17 -7.76 12.67 15.59
CA VAL A 17 -8.39 13.95 15.22
C VAL A 17 -7.29 14.97 15.07
N GLU A 18 -7.09 15.46 13.83
CA GLU A 18 -6.11 16.52 13.56
C GLU A 18 -6.57 17.84 14.16
N GLU A 19 -5.66 18.57 14.77
CA GLU A 19 -5.93 19.93 15.20
C GLU A 19 -5.96 20.85 13.99
N THR A 20 -7.09 21.55 13.80
CA THR A 20 -7.24 22.53 12.72
C THR A 20 -6.28 23.70 12.93
N LYS A 21 -5.48 24.02 11.91
CA LYS A 21 -4.58 25.20 11.88
C LYS A 21 -5.40 26.47 12.22
N GLY A 22 -5.33 26.94 13.44
CA GLY A 22 -6.08 28.13 13.90
C GLY A 22 -5.94 28.43 15.39
N ALA A 23 -5.56 27.45 16.22
CA ALA A 23 -5.48 27.64 17.67
C ALA A 23 -4.08 27.96 18.22
N LYS A 24 -3.01 27.55 17.52
CA LYS A 24 -1.60 27.94 17.82
C LYS A 24 -0.76 27.80 16.55
N GLU A 25 0.03 28.81 16.23
CA GLU A 25 0.87 28.92 15.02
C GLU A 25 1.92 27.77 14.80
N ASN A 26 2.08 26.85 15.76
CA ASN A 26 3.07 25.77 15.72
C ASN A 26 2.51 24.39 16.12
N ALA A 27 1.19 24.15 16.11
CA ALA A 27 0.63 22.86 16.48
C ALA A 27 0.51 21.94 15.25
N THR A 28 1.58 21.18 14.97
CA THR A 28 1.55 19.99 14.10
C THR A 28 1.25 18.78 14.97
N GLY A 29 0.00 18.62 15.38
CA GLY A 29 -0.41 17.53 16.27
C GLY A 29 -1.89 17.23 16.12
N GLY A 30 -2.29 16.09 16.66
CA GLY A 30 -3.68 15.70 16.76
C GLY A 30 -3.91 14.94 18.05
N THR A 31 -5.17 14.80 18.42
CA THR A 31 -5.58 14.11 19.64
C THR A 31 -6.11 12.71 19.29
N LEU A 32 -5.69 11.72 20.06
CA LEU A 32 -6.11 10.33 19.90
C LEU A 32 -7.24 10.00 20.88
N TYR A 33 -8.42 9.66 20.34
CA TYR A 33 -9.58 9.26 21.11
C TYR A 33 -9.78 7.76 21.08
N GLU A 34 -10.03 7.14 22.24
CA GLU A 34 -10.49 5.75 22.33
C GLU A 34 -12.02 5.71 22.19
N CYS A 35 -12.51 5.11 21.13
CA CYS A 35 -13.92 5.14 20.77
C CYS A 35 -14.53 3.72 20.70
N LYS A 36 -15.80 3.61 21.08
CA LYS A 36 -16.63 2.42 20.81
C LYS A 36 -17.53 2.70 19.61
N ALA A 37 -17.78 1.68 18.80
CA ALA A 37 -18.77 1.77 17.73
C ALA A 37 -20.18 1.69 18.31
N LYS A 38 -21.10 2.55 17.82
CA LYS A 38 -22.53 2.47 18.17
C LYS A 38 -23.12 1.09 17.80
N GLY A 39 -24.03 0.58 18.61
CA GLY A 39 -24.73 -0.68 18.35
C GLY A 39 -25.53 -0.70 17.02
N THR A 40 -25.85 0.46 16.47
CA THR A 40 -26.51 0.62 15.16
C THR A 40 -25.68 0.06 14.01
N PHE A 41 -24.33 0.17 14.05
CA PHE A 41 -23.46 -0.40 13.03
C PHE A 41 -23.60 -1.92 12.93
N ARG A 42 -23.74 -2.59 14.09
CA ARG A 42 -23.97 -4.05 14.14
C ARG A 42 -25.30 -4.45 13.50
N LYS A 43 -26.36 -3.64 13.68
CA LYS A 43 -27.68 -3.85 13.05
C LYS A 43 -27.61 -3.64 11.53
N GLN A 44 -26.83 -2.68 11.08
CA GLN A 44 -26.63 -2.35 9.65
C GLN A 44 -25.58 -3.27 8.98
N LYS A 45 -24.94 -4.20 9.72
CA LYS A 45 -23.85 -5.06 9.25
C LYS A 45 -22.63 -4.27 8.73
N ILE A 46 -22.46 -3.03 9.18
CA ILE A 46 -21.32 -2.19 8.83
C ILE A 46 -20.26 -2.37 9.91
N LYS A 47 -19.05 -2.71 9.50
CA LYS A 47 -17.88 -2.82 10.38
C LYS A 47 -16.96 -1.62 10.14
N PRO A 48 -16.63 -0.83 11.19
CA PRO A 48 -15.60 0.18 11.05
C PRO A 48 -14.25 -0.47 10.73
N LEU A 49 -13.49 0.15 9.84
CA LEU A 49 -12.18 -0.30 9.39
C LEU A 49 -11.10 0.71 9.77
N VAL A 50 -9.88 0.24 9.90
CA VAL A 50 -8.70 1.11 9.94
C VAL A 50 -8.62 1.86 8.60
N GLY A 51 -8.46 3.20 8.66
CA GLY A 51 -8.53 4.09 7.51
C GLY A 51 -9.87 4.80 7.33
N ASP A 52 -10.94 4.36 8.00
CA ASP A 52 -12.22 5.08 7.93
C ASP A 52 -12.09 6.50 8.47
N THR A 53 -12.67 7.44 7.75
CA THR A 53 -12.96 8.77 8.27
C THR A 53 -14.31 8.70 8.99
N VAL A 54 -14.34 9.14 10.24
CA VAL A 54 -15.50 9.00 11.11
C VAL A 54 -15.82 10.29 11.85
N ASP A 55 -17.10 10.50 12.13
CA ASP A 55 -17.53 11.47 13.12
C ASP A 55 -17.61 10.80 14.49
N ILE A 56 -17.05 11.43 15.50
CA ILE A 56 -17.09 10.99 16.89
C ILE A 56 -17.87 11.95 17.78
N ALA A 57 -18.60 11.40 18.76
CA ALA A 57 -19.10 12.15 19.91
C ALA A 57 -18.13 11.94 21.07
N VAL A 58 -17.57 13.01 21.59
CA VAL A 58 -16.69 12.98 22.77
C VAL A 58 -17.55 12.82 24.02
N LEU A 59 -17.23 11.86 24.86
CA LEU A 59 -17.87 11.57 26.13
C LEU A 59 -17.09 12.09 27.32
N ASP A 60 -15.76 12.07 27.22
CA ASP A 60 -14.84 12.54 28.26
C ASP A 60 -13.62 13.16 27.55
N GLU A 61 -13.52 14.48 27.62
CA GLU A 61 -12.46 15.26 26.97
C GLU A 61 -11.09 15.00 27.63
N GLU A 62 -11.06 14.92 28.97
CA GLU A 62 -9.82 14.73 29.72
C GLU A 62 -9.21 13.34 29.51
N LYS A 63 -10.06 12.33 29.36
CA LYS A 63 -9.64 10.95 29.11
C LYS A 63 -9.56 10.58 27.62
N HIS A 64 -9.96 11.49 26.74
CA HIS A 64 -10.05 11.28 25.30
C HIS A 64 -10.91 10.03 24.95
N ILE A 65 -12.10 9.94 25.54
CA ILE A 65 -13.05 8.83 25.31
C ILE A 65 -14.21 9.34 24.46
N GLY A 66 -14.63 8.52 23.48
CA GLY A 66 -15.75 8.86 22.61
C GLY A 66 -16.50 7.66 22.05
N ASN A 67 -17.47 7.97 21.22
CA ASN A 67 -18.19 6.99 20.40
C ASN A 67 -18.07 7.35 18.91
N VAL A 68 -17.88 6.35 18.06
CA VAL A 68 -18.04 6.51 16.62
C VAL A 68 -19.52 6.64 16.32
N GLU A 69 -19.91 7.81 15.82
CA GLU A 69 -21.28 8.17 15.49
C GLU A 69 -21.66 7.81 14.06
N ARG A 70 -20.76 8.08 13.12
CA ARG A 70 -20.95 7.89 11.69
C ARG A 70 -19.64 7.57 11.01
N ILE A 71 -19.69 6.66 10.04
CA ILE A 71 -18.60 6.39 9.11
C ILE A 71 -18.93 7.20 7.85
N LEU A 72 -17.99 8.04 7.41
CA LEU A 72 -18.12 8.80 6.18
C LEU A 72 -17.96 7.88 4.96
N PRO A 73 -18.45 8.29 3.77
CA PRO A 73 -18.31 7.47 2.57
C PRO A 73 -16.87 7.07 2.31
N ARG A 74 -16.63 5.79 2.08
CA ARG A 74 -15.32 5.25 1.76
C ARG A 74 -14.98 5.54 0.30
N LYS A 75 -13.73 5.93 0.05
CA LYS A 75 -13.15 6.02 -1.29
C LYS A 75 -12.91 4.62 -1.88
N ASN A 76 -12.39 3.73 -1.05
CA ASN A 76 -12.20 2.31 -1.33
C ASN A 76 -12.19 1.49 -0.05
N GLU A 77 -12.30 0.18 -0.21
CA GLU A 77 -12.21 -0.80 0.87
C GLU A 77 -11.39 -1.99 0.36
N LEU A 78 -10.29 -2.29 1.04
CA LEU A 78 -9.46 -3.44 0.71
C LEU A 78 -9.89 -4.66 1.51
N ILE A 79 -9.82 -5.83 0.88
CA ILE A 79 -10.27 -7.09 1.51
C ILE A 79 -9.19 -7.65 2.45
N ARG A 80 -7.94 -7.58 2.04
CA ARG A 80 -6.77 -8.06 2.80
C ARG A 80 -5.56 -7.17 2.54
N PRO A 81 -5.12 -6.42 3.54
CA PRO A 81 -5.77 -6.24 4.84
C PRO A 81 -7.13 -5.57 4.73
N ALA A 82 -8.04 -5.80 5.73
CA ALA A 82 -9.33 -5.14 5.78
C ALA A 82 -9.14 -3.69 6.27
N VAL A 83 -8.98 -2.78 5.33
CA VAL A 83 -8.69 -1.36 5.54
C VAL A 83 -9.43 -0.50 4.51
N SER A 84 -9.55 0.78 4.74
CA SER A 84 -10.29 1.69 3.86
C SER A 84 -9.51 2.97 3.57
N ASN A 85 -9.95 3.70 2.53
CA ASN A 85 -9.46 5.02 2.17
C ASN A 85 -7.95 5.06 1.91
N ILE A 86 -7.44 4.06 1.18
CA ILE A 86 -6.05 4.01 0.75
C ILE A 86 -5.91 4.77 -0.57
N ASP A 87 -4.99 5.74 -0.60
CA ASP A 87 -4.73 6.55 -1.79
C ASP A 87 -3.72 5.90 -2.72
N MET A 88 -2.72 5.20 -2.17
CA MET A 88 -1.70 4.51 -2.94
C MET A 88 -0.99 3.42 -2.13
N ALA A 89 -0.27 2.56 -2.82
CA ALA A 89 0.66 1.61 -2.24
C ALA A 89 2.11 1.99 -2.60
N LEU A 90 2.98 2.04 -1.60
CA LEU A 90 4.42 2.13 -1.77
C LEU A 90 5.00 0.72 -1.61
N VAL A 91 5.38 0.10 -2.74
CA VAL A 91 5.92 -1.26 -2.75
C VAL A 91 7.44 -1.19 -2.72
N ILE A 92 8.04 -1.60 -1.59
CA ILE A 92 9.47 -1.45 -1.33
C ILE A 92 10.19 -2.78 -1.51
N PHE A 93 11.21 -2.78 -2.38
CA PHE A 93 12.16 -3.86 -2.55
C PHE A 93 13.58 -3.33 -2.35
N ALA A 94 14.53 -4.21 -2.02
CA ALA A 94 15.93 -3.83 -2.06
C ALA A 94 16.44 -3.93 -3.49
N SER A 95 17.29 -2.98 -3.91
CA SER A 95 17.98 -3.03 -5.20
C SER A 95 18.98 -4.18 -5.25
N ALA A 96 19.57 -4.51 -4.09
CA ALA A 96 20.46 -5.63 -3.84
C ALA A 96 20.48 -5.98 -2.34
N LYS A 97 20.87 -7.20 -1.98
CA LYS A 97 21.02 -7.69 -0.59
C LYS A 97 19.79 -7.47 0.31
N PRO A 98 18.69 -8.20 0.08
CA PRO A 98 18.54 -9.30 -0.88
C PRO A 98 18.30 -8.81 -2.31
N ASP A 99 18.63 -9.62 -3.29
CA ASP A 99 18.27 -9.35 -4.68
C ASP A 99 16.74 -9.31 -4.85
N PRO A 100 16.20 -8.42 -5.70
CA PRO A 100 14.78 -8.30 -5.86
C PRO A 100 14.16 -9.56 -6.47
N ASN A 101 13.20 -10.13 -5.78
CA ASN A 101 12.36 -11.20 -6.30
C ASN A 101 11.24 -10.58 -7.17
N PHE A 102 11.44 -10.54 -8.48
CA PHE A 102 10.49 -9.93 -9.41
C PHE A 102 9.14 -10.66 -9.46
N ASN A 103 9.12 -11.98 -9.28
CA ASN A 103 7.86 -12.71 -9.21
C ASN A 103 7.04 -12.27 -7.99
N LEU A 104 7.68 -12.09 -6.86
CA LEU A 104 7.03 -11.58 -5.65
C LEU A 104 6.56 -10.12 -5.85
N LEU A 105 7.36 -9.27 -6.49
CA LEU A 105 6.98 -7.90 -6.80
C LEU A 105 5.75 -7.87 -7.71
N ASP A 106 5.73 -8.65 -8.78
CA ASP A 106 4.61 -8.71 -9.71
C ASP A 106 3.31 -9.20 -9.04
N ARG A 107 3.41 -10.10 -8.08
CA ARG A 107 2.25 -10.51 -7.25
C ARG A 107 1.70 -9.34 -6.43
N PHE A 108 2.57 -8.51 -5.84
CA PHE A 108 2.12 -7.30 -5.15
C PHE A 108 1.41 -6.35 -6.10
N LEU A 109 1.99 -6.12 -7.29
CA LEU A 109 1.40 -5.27 -8.31
C LEU A 109 0.03 -5.79 -8.72
N CYS A 110 -0.09 -7.07 -9.11
CA CYS A 110 -1.36 -7.70 -9.48
C CYS A 110 -2.43 -7.53 -8.39
N ARG A 111 -2.04 -7.66 -7.12
CA ARG A 111 -2.98 -7.49 -6.02
C ARG A 111 -3.47 -6.05 -5.89
N MET A 112 -2.60 -5.06 -6.09
CA MET A 112 -2.97 -3.65 -6.03
C MET A 112 -3.83 -3.25 -7.24
N GLU A 113 -3.46 -3.71 -8.43
CA GLU A 113 -4.27 -3.51 -9.65
C GLU A 113 -5.69 -4.08 -9.48
N TYR A 114 -5.81 -5.31 -8.97
CA TYR A 114 -7.11 -5.93 -8.69
C TYR A 114 -7.97 -5.14 -7.70
N GLN A 115 -7.35 -4.42 -6.77
CA GLN A 115 -8.03 -3.56 -5.80
C GLN A 115 -8.10 -2.09 -6.24
N HIS A 116 -7.66 -1.77 -7.46
CA HIS A 116 -7.62 -0.43 -8.04
C HIS A 116 -6.87 0.58 -7.16
N VAL A 117 -5.76 0.14 -6.55
CA VAL A 117 -4.88 0.99 -5.74
C VAL A 117 -3.65 1.37 -6.55
N PRO A 118 -3.43 2.67 -6.82
CA PRO A 118 -2.23 3.13 -7.51
C PRO A 118 -0.95 2.70 -6.80
N VAL A 119 0.08 2.31 -7.56
CA VAL A 119 1.34 1.81 -7.00
C VAL A 119 2.52 2.70 -7.40
N THR A 120 3.39 2.96 -6.43
CA THR A 120 4.77 3.40 -6.67
C THR A 120 5.72 2.32 -6.20
N ILE A 121 6.65 1.92 -7.07
CA ILE A 121 7.70 0.95 -6.75
C ILE A 121 8.90 1.73 -6.21
N CYS A 122 9.43 1.29 -5.07
CA CYS A 122 10.63 1.86 -4.46
C CYS A 122 11.71 0.79 -4.33
N PHE A 123 12.82 0.96 -5.02
CA PHE A 123 14.01 0.15 -4.82
C PHE A 123 14.95 0.84 -3.83
N ASN A 124 14.93 0.35 -2.59
CA ASN A 124 15.85 0.82 -1.53
C ASN A 124 17.24 0.22 -1.68
N LYS A 125 18.21 0.74 -0.92
CA LYS A 125 19.63 0.39 -0.96
C LYS A 125 20.30 0.70 -2.32
N LYS A 126 19.90 1.82 -2.91
CA LYS A 126 20.46 2.36 -4.16
C LYS A 126 22.00 2.44 -4.13
N ASP A 127 22.57 2.70 -2.96
CA ASP A 127 24.02 2.76 -2.71
C ASP A 127 24.76 1.46 -3.02
N LEU A 128 24.04 0.34 -3.21
CA LEU A 128 24.63 -0.96 -3.52
C LEU A 128 24.65 -1.31 -5.02
N ILE A 129 24.10 -0.45 -5.89
CA ILE A 129 23.98 -0.74 -7.32
C ILE A 129 24.52 0.42 -8.18
N THR A 130 24.88 0.07 -9.41
CA THR A 130 25.34 1.06 -10.42
C THR A 130 24.17 1.77 -11.10
N PRO A 131 24.41 2.93 -11.75
CA PRO A 131 23.40 3.59 -12.57
C PRO A 131 22.83 2.69 -13.69
N GLN A 132 23.66 1.83 -14.28
CA GLN A 132 23.22 0.86 -15.29
C GLN A 132 22.20 -0.12 -14.70
N LYS A 133 22.44 -0.62 -13.47
CA LYS A 133 21.49 -1.51 -12.80
C LYS A 133 20.19 -0.82 -12.44
N GLN A 134 20.23 0.48 -12.10
CA GLN A 134 19.01 1.27 -11.92
C GLN A 134 18.20 1.33 -13.20
N GLN A 135 18.86 1.60 -14.34
CA GLN A 135 18.19 1.65 -15.63
C GLN A 135 17.58 0.30 -16.04
N GLU A 136 18.28 -0.82 -15.78
CA GLU A 136 17.73 -2.16 -15.98
C GLU A 136 16.45 -2.38 -15.15
N LEU A 137 16.45 -2.01 -13.86
CA LEU A 137 15.28 -2.15 -13.00
C LEU A 137 14.12 -1.26 -13.46
N LYS A 138 14.39 -0.05 -13.92
CA LYS A 138 13.39 0.84 -14.49
C LYS A 138 12.76 0.27 -15.76
N SER A 139 13.58 -0.26 -16.66
CA SER A 139 13.10 -0.80 -17.94
C SER A 139 12.16 -1.99 -17.80
N ILE A 140 12.10 -2.64 -16.63
CA ILE A 140 11.15 -3.72 -16.35
C ILE A 140 9.74 -3.17 -16.07
N TYR A 141 9.61 -2.04 -15.36
CA TYR A 141 8.35 -1.58 -14.79
C TYR A 141 7.82 -0.26 -15.34
N GLU A 142 8.70 0.67 -15.77
CA GLU A 142 8.26 1.95 -16.34
C GLU A 142 7.44 1.78 -17.64
N PRO A 143 7.74 0.84 -18.56
CA PRO A 143 6.90 0.59 -19.72
C PRO A 143 5.49 0.11 -19.39
N ALA A 144 5.30 -0.50 -18.21
CA ALA A 144 3.99 -0.89 -17.70
C ALA A 144 3.24 0.26 -16.98
N GLY A 145 3.79 1.48 -17.01
CA GLY A 145 3.18 2.68 -16.41
C GLY A 145 3.47 2.87 -14.92
N TYR A 146 4.29 2.04 -14.29
CA TYR A 146 4.63 2.21 -12.87
C TYR A 146 5.69 3.28 -12.66
N ARG A 147 5.47 4.13 -11.65
CA ARG A 147 6.52 5.02 -11.16
C ARG A 147 7.56 4.20 -10.39
N VAL A 148 8.84 4.33 -10.75
CA VAL A 148 9.95 3.62 -10.11
C VAL A 148 10.89 4.61 -9.45
N LEU A 149 11.07 4.50 -8.14
CA LEU A 149 11.96 5.31 -7.32
C LEU A 149 13.13 4.49 -6.80
N PHE A 150 14.23 5.18 -6.55
CA PHE A 150 15.41 4.59 -5.91
C PHE A 150 15.79 5.39 -4.67
N THR A 151 15.99 4.68 -3.55
CA THR A 151 16.34 5.31 -2.28
C THR A 151 17.52 4.62 -1.62
N SER A 152 18.18 5.34 -0.76
CA SER A 152 19.12 4.79 0.22
C SER A 152 18.86 5.42 1.58
N THR A 153 18.35 4.66 2.51
CA THR A 153 18.21 5.10 3.91
C THR A 153 19.55 5.29 4.61
N LYS A 154 20.64 4.78 4.01
CA LYS A 154 22.00 4.96 4.51
C LYS A 154 22.57 6.33 4.15
N THR A 155 22.28 6.83 2.95
CA THR A 155 22.80 8.12 2.44
C THR A 155 21.77 9.24 2.48
N GLY A 156 20.49 8.94 2.76
CA GLY A 156 19.35 9.86 2.67
C GLY A 156 18.84 10.11 1.26
N GLU A 157 19.50 9.54 0.24
CA GLU A 157 19.20 9.82 -1.16
C GLU A 157 17.81 9.28 -1.55
N GLY A 158 16.99 10.09 -2.22
CA GLY A 158 15.63 9.75 -2.68
C GLY A 158 14.56 9.76 -1.59
N ILE A 159 14.88 10.04 -0.33
CA ILE A 159 13.88 10.08 0.77
C ILE A 159 12.94 11.27 0.60
N ASP A 160 13.44 12.43 0.21
CA ASP A 160 12.61 13.63 0.00
C ASP A 160 11.62 13.43 -1.16
N GLU A 161 11.98 12.68 -2.18
CA GLU A 161 11.06 12.33 -3.26
C GLU A 161 9.92 11.44 -2.74
N ILE A 162 10.22 10.48 -1.85
CA ILE A 162 9.17 9.69 -1.18
C ILE A 162 8.27 10.61 -0.35
N LYS A 163 8.82 11.51 0.47
CA LYS A 163 8.02 12.45 1.27
C LYS A 163 7.02 13.20 0.39
N HIS A 164 7.51 13.77 -0.70
CA HIS A 164 6.68 14.55 -1.61
C HIS A 164 5.52 13.74 -2.22
N ILE A 165 5.75 12.48 -2.63
CA ILE A 165 4.67 11.66 -3.20
C ILE A 165 3.66 11.18 -2.16
N LEU A 166 4.04 11.13 -0.89
CA LEU A 166 3.17 10.69 0.21
C LEU A 166 2.33 11.82 0.79
N GLU A 167 2.69 13.07 0.53
CA GLU A 167 2.08 14.26 1.12
C GLU A 167 0.56 14.29 0.93
N GLY A 168 -0.18 14.47 2.04
CA GLY A 168 -1.64 14.51 2.08
C GLY A 168 -2.33 13.17 1.73
N ARG A 169 -1.61 12.05 1.75
CA ARG A 169 -2.13 10.74 1.32
C ARG A 169 -2.09 9.70 2.43
N THR A 170 -3.01 8.77 2.36
CA THR A 170 -2.98 7.53 3.13
C THR A 170 -2.32 6.45 2.29
N THR A 171 -1.09 6.09 2.62
CA THR A 171 -0.27 5.16 1.83
C THR A 171 -0.05 3.86 2.58
N THR A 172 -0.36 2.74 1.94
CA THR A 172 0.05 1.42 2.46
C THR A 172 1.46 1.09 2.01
N VAL A 173 2.28 0.57 2.93
CA VAL A 173 3.65 0.14 2.64
C VAL A 173 3.70 -1.37 2.57
N ALA A 174 4.23 -1.89 1.47
CA ALA A 174 4.35 -3.33 1.21
C ALA A 174 5.77 -3.71 0.79
N GLY A 175 6.11 -4.99 0.92
CA GLY A 175 7.39 -5.53 0.48
C GLY A 175 7.93 -6.60 1.43
N PRO A 176 8.92 -7.42 1.00
CA PRO A 176 9.47 -8.51 1.80
C PRO A 176 10.25 -8.03 3.03
N SER A 177 10.63 -8.98 3.89
CA SER A 177 11.49 -8.67 5.04
C SER A 177 12.90 -8.27 4.60
N GLY A 178 13.56 -7.39 5.35
CA GLY A 178 14.96 -7.01 5.12
C GLY A 178 15.22 -6.01 3.99
N VAL A 179 14.19 -5.49 3.33
CA VAL A 179 14.34 -4.48 2.26
C VAL A 179 14.51 -3.04 2.78
N GLY A 180 14.27 -2.82 4.09
CA GLY A 180 14.42 -1.52 4.73
C GLY A 180 13.12 -0.72 4.86
N LYS A 181 11.93 -1.38 4.87
CA LYS A 181 10.65 -0.70 5.08
C LYS A 181 10.63 0.15 6.35
N SER A 182 10.94 -0.46 7.49
CA SER A 182 10.99 0.25 8.79
C SER A 182 11.99 1.40 8.79
N SER A 183 13.13 1.25 8.11
CA SER A 183 14.12 2.33 8.00
C SER A 183 13.58 3.51 7.18
N ILE A 184 12.86 3.25 6.09
CA ILE A 184 12.20 4.31 5.31
C ILE A 184 11.13 5.00 6.17
N ILE A 185 10.26 4.22 6.85
CA ILE A 185 9.23 4.77 7.72
C ILE A 185 9.83 5.63 8.83
N ASN A 186 10.93 5.18 9.45
CA ASN A 186 11.63 5.97 10.47
C ASN A 186 12.16 7.29 9.89
N CYS A 187 12.81 7.27 8.71
CA CYS A 187 13.26 8.51 8.05
C CYS A 187 12.11 9.50 7.78
N LEU A 188 10.90 8.99 7.54
CA LEU A 188 9.71 9.82 7.34
C LEU A 188 9.14 10.36 8.65
N GLN A 189 9.36 9.66 9.77
CA GLN A 189 8.92 10.05 11.12
C GLN A 189 9.90 10.96 11.83
N ASP A 190 11.21 10.80 11.63
CA ASP A 190 12.26 11.55 12.34
C ASP A 190 12.09 13.06 12.16
N ASP A 191 11.66 13.52 10.99
CA ASP A 191 11.35 14.93 10.75
C ASP A 191 10.18 15.41 11.61
N VAL A 192 9.19 14.56 11.89
CA VAL A 192 8.04 14.90 12.74
C VAL A 192 8.42 14.94 14.20
N GLN A 193 9.30 14.04 14.66
CA GLN A 193 9.78 13.99 16.04
C GLN A 193 10.68 15.19 16.38
N MET A 194 11.48 15.66 15.42
CA MET A 194 12.30 16.88 15.60
C MET A 194 11.43 18.13 15.76
N GLU A 195 10.22 18.15 15.16
CA GLU A 195 9.30 19.30 15.27
C GLU A 195 8.33 19.21 16.47
N THR A 196 7.96 18.01 16.95
CA THR A 196 6.81 17.82 17.86
C THR A 196 7.08 17.15 19.21
N GLY A 197 8.25 16.63 19.50
CA GLY A 197 8.73 16.22 20.84
C GLY A 197 7.93 15.24 21.73
N HIS A 198 6.66 14.90 21.44
CA HIS A 198 5.80 14.24 22.44
C HIS A 198 4.88 13.08 21.98
N ILE A 199 4.90 12.63 20.72
CA ILE A 199 3.95 11.59 20.25
C ILE A 199 4.48 10.16 20.44
N SER A 200 5.79 9.97 20.60
CA SER A 200 6.46 8.65 20.52
C SER A 200 6.21 7.70 21.70
N GLU A 201 5.97 8.17 22.91
CA GLU A 201 5.90 7.28 24.10
C GLU A 201 4.68 6.37 24.17
N LYS A 202 3.55 6.73 23.54
CA LYS A 202 2.35 5.90 23.54
C LYS A 202 2.34 4.83 22.43
N ILE A 203 3.08 5.06 21.36
CA ILE A 203 3.13 4.16 20.18
C ILE A 203 4.14 3.02 20.38
N GLU A 204 5.21 3.24 21.15
CA GLU A 204 6.27 2.23 21.37
C GLU A 204 5.86 0.99 22.17
N ARG A 205 4.74 0.99 22.90
CA ARG A 205 4.30 -0.17 23.70
C ARG A 205 3.75 -1.36 22.91
N GLY A 206 3.69 -1.31 21.57
CA GLY A 206 3.14 -2.34 20.71
C GLY A 206 4.14 -3.23 19.97
N LYS A 207 5.41 -3.31 20.37
CA LYS A 207 6.52 -3.90 19.60
C LYS A 207 6.53 -5.43 19.45
N HIS A 208 5.53 -6.18 19.92
CA HIS A 208 5.48 -7.65 19.75
C HIS A 208 4.08 -8.14 19.33
N THR A 209 4.03 -8.87 18.17
CA THR A 209 2.87 -9.62 17.62
C THR A 209 1.79 -8.79 16.91
N THR A 210 2.13 -8.06 15.86
CA THR A 210 1.13 -7.34 15.05
C THR A 210 0.46 -8.25 14.01
N ARG A 211 -0.74 -8.76 14.33
CA ARG A 211 -1.72 -9.27 13.35
C ARG A 211 -2.72 -8.20 12.90
N HIS A 212 -2.57 -6.96 13.32
CA HIS A 212 -3.52 -5.88 13.06
C HIS A 212 -2.87 -4.77 12.24
N SER A 213 -3.60 -4.28 11.23
CA SER A 213 -3.19 -3.09 10.50
C SER A 213 -3.24 -1.87 11.42
N GLU A 214 -2.22 -1.04 11.35
CA GLU A 214 -2.13 0.21 12.11
C GLU A 214 -1.69 1.33 11.15
N ILE A 215 -2.29 2.50 11.31
CA ILE A 215 -1.93 3.72 10.56
C ILE A 215 -1.11 4.61 11.47
N VAL A 216 0.00 5.08 10.96
CA VAL A 216 0.87 6.06 11.60
C VAL A 216 0.63 7.41 10.96
N PRO A 217 0.14 8.41 11.71
CA PRO A 217 0.11 9.79 11.24
C PRO A 217 1.54 10.30 11.09
N ILE A 218 1.82 11.00 9.99
CA ILE A 218 3.13 11.64 9.74
C ILE A 218 2.96 13.13 9.93
N LYS A 219 2.43 13.86 8.96
CA LYS A 219 2.23 15.31 9.01
C LYS A 219 1.17 15.73 8.00
N ASP A 220 0.40 16.77 8.31
CA ASP A 220 -0.49 17.46 7.36
C ASP A 220 -1.36 16.50 6.51
N GLY A 221 -2.13 15.60 7.15
CA GLY A 221 -2.99 14.66 6.47
C GLY A 221 -2.25 13.50 5.79
N THR A 222 -0.95 13.34 6.05
CA THR A 222 -0.15 12.23 5.54
C THR A 222 -0.16 11.07 6.52
N TYR A 223 -0.52 9.89 6.03
CA TYR A 223 -0.66 8.68 6.83
C TYR A 223 0.07 7.51 6.19
N ILE A 224 0.82 6.77 6.98
CA ILE A 224 1.45 5.52 6.55
C ILE A 224 0.78 4.35 7.24
N MET A 225 0.38 3.37 6.47
CA MET A 225 -0.14 2.12 6.97
C MET A 225 0.95 1.04 6.88
N ASP A 226 1.44 0.60 8.02
CA ASP A 226 2.25 -0.60 8.09
C ASP A 226 1.33 -1.82 8.12
N THR A 227 1.42 -2.64 7.10
CA THR A 227 0.59 -3.83 6.97
C THR A 227 1.43 -5.08 7.17
N PRO A 228 1.46 -5.63 8.40
CA PRO A 228 2.01 -6.96 8.60
C PRO A 228 1.14 -7.98 7.84
N GLY A 229 1.75 -8.81 7.02
CA GLY A 229 1.05 -9.91 6.35
C GLY A 229 0.85 -9.79 4.84
N PHE A 230 1.41 -8.79 4.17
CA PHE A 230 1.54 -8.81 2.71
C PHE A 230 2.51 -9.90 2.19
N SER A 231 3.14 -10.64 3.10
CA SER A 231 4.06 -11.73 2.75
C SER A 231 3.35 -12.99 2.20
N SER A 232 2.07 -13.19 2.49
CA SER A 232 1.29 -14.29 1.92
C SER A 232 0.45 -13.79 0.75
N MET A 233 0.90 -14.15 -0.43
CA MET A 233 0.43 -13.65 -1.71
C MET A 233 -0.71 -14.47 -2.31
N ASP A 234 -1.63 -14.95 -1.48
CA ASP A 234 -2.87 -15.50 -1.98
C ASP A 234 -3.77 -14.37 -2.47
N VAL A 235 -4.09 -14.40 -3.75
CA VAL A 235 -5.12 -13.55 -4.36
C VAL A 235 -6.46 -14.30 -4.24
N PRO A 236 -7.24 -14.08 -3.18
CA PRO A 236 -8.48 -14.82 -2.99
C PRO A 236 -9.49 -14.40 -4.06
N GLY A 237 -10.09 -15.40 -4.71
CA GLY A 237 -11.17 -15.16 -5.68
C GLY A 237 -10.71 -14.73 -7.07
N PHE A 238 -9.41 -14.65 -7.32
CA PHE A 238 -8.86 -14.28 -8.60
C PHE A 238 -8.93 -15.47 -9.57
N LYS A 239 -9.56 -15.26 -10.71
CA LYS A 239 -9.60 -16.28 -11.78
C LYS A 239 -8.42 -16.08 -12.73
N LYS A 240 -7.88 -17.17 -13.26
CA LYS A 240 -6.78 -17.10 -14.24
C LYS A 240 -7.17 -16.32 -15.50
N GLU A 241 -8.46 -16.36 -15.87
CA GLU A 241 -9.01 -15.66 -17.02
C GLU A 241 -8.94 -14.13 -16.88
N ASP A 242 -8.91 -13.62 -15.63
CA ASP A 242 -8.87 -12.18 -15.33
C ASP A 242 -7.44 -11.70 -15.05
N LEU A 243 -6.43 -12.61 -15.00
CA LEU A 243 -5.06 -12.26 -14.60
C LEU A 243 -4.43 -11.15 -15.47
N TRP A 244 -4.67 -11.20 -16.77
CA TRP A 244 -4.11 -10.23 -17.71
C TRP A 244 -4.55 -8.79 -17.40
N THR A 245 -5.74 -8.60 -16.81
CA THR A 245 -6.25 -7.27 -16.44
C THR A 245 -5.42 -6.59 -15.34
N CYS A 246 -4.59 -7.37 -14.63
CA CYS A 246 -3.67 -6.87 -13.61
C CYS A 246 -2.25 -6.60 -14.14
N TYR A 247 -2.09 -6.66 -15.44
CA TYR A 247 -0.89 -6.24 -16.17
C TYR A 247 -1.26 -5.07 -17.08
N PRO A 248 -1.09 -3.81 -16.64
CA PRO A 248 -1.53 -2.63 -17.39
C PRO A 248 -0.99 -2.63 -18.83
N GLU A 249 0.25 -3.07 -19.01
CA GLU A 249 0.88 -3.22 -20.31
C GLU A 249 0.19 -4.26 -21.21
N PHE A 250 -0.50 -5.26 -20.66
CA PHE A 250 -1.25 -6.24 -21.45
C PHE A 250 -2.60 -5.66 -21.90
N VAL A 251 -3.22 -4.85 -21.06
CA VAL A 251 -4.51 -4.20 -21.35
C VAL A 251 -4.41 -3.34 -22.62
N GLU A 252 -3.26 -2.69 -22.85
CA GLU A 252 -3.01 -1.89 -24.06
C GLU A 252 -3.02 -2.73 -25.32
N TYR A 253 -2.49 -3.98 -25.28
CA TYR A 253 -2.29 -4.82 -26.46
C TYR A 253 -3.34 -5.93 -26.61
N GLU A 254 -4.18 -6.20 -25.60
CA GLU A 254 -5.25 -7.21 -25.68
C GLU A 254 -6.21 -6.99 -26.85
N PRO A 255 -6.62 -5.75 -27.22
CA PRO A 255 -7.51 -5.52 -28.35
C PRO A 255 -6.96 -5.99 -29.71
N TYR A 256 -5.67 -6.19 -29.81
CA TYR A 256 -5.02 -6.69 -31.04
C TYR A 256 -4.93 -8.23 -31.09
N CYS A 257 -5.41 -8.93 -30.05
CA CYS A 257 -5.49 -10.38 -30.09
C CYS A 257 -6.60 -10.87 -31.01
N ARG A 258 -6.30 -11.88 -31.83
CA ARG A 258 -7.28 -12.49 -32.72
C ARG A 258 -8.44 -13.16 -31.98
N PHE A 259 -8.18 -13.72 -30.81
CA PHE A 259 -9.16 -14.51 -30.05
C PHE A 259 -9.68 -13.74 -28.85
N LYS A 260 -11.00 -13.65 -28.70
CA LYS A 260 -11.61 -13.13 -27.48
C LYS A 260 -11.30 -14.05 -26.29
N GLY A 261 -10.89 -13.46 -25.17
CA GLY A 261 -10.49 -14.21 -23.98
C GLY A 261 -9.14 -14.92 -24.16
N CYS A 262 -8.26 -14.32 -24.95
CA CYS A 262 -6.88 -14.76 -25.12
C CYS A 262 -6.18 -14.86 -23.78
N SER A 263 -5.53 -16.00 -23.49
CA SER A 263 -4.73 -16.15 -22.27
C SER A 263 -3.31 -15.59 -22.42
N HIS A 264 -2.94 -15.17 -23.63
CA HIS A 264 -1.62 -14.66 -24.01
C HIS A 264 -0.47 -15.67 -23.78
N ILE A 265 -0.78 -16.97 -23.68
CA ILE A 265 0.18 -18.04 -23.44
C ILE A 265 0.48 -18.80 -24.75
N ASN A 266 -0.52 -19.54 -25.25
CA ASN A 266 -0.35 -20.46 -26.35
C ASN A 266 -1.03 -20.00 -27.65
N GLU A 267 -1.95 -19.03 -27.58
CA GLU A 267 -2.73 -18.60 -28.72
C GLU A 267 -1.84 -18.00 -29.81
N PRO A 268 -2.04 -18.38 -31.09
CA PRO A 268 -1.40 -17.68 -32.20
C PRO A 268 -2.01 -16.29 -32.38
N ASP A 269 -1.34 -15.43 -33.11
CA ASP A 269 -1.81 -14.07 -33.45
C ASP A 269 -2.27 -13.29 -32.19
N CYS A 270 -1.39 -13.21 -31.18
CA CYS A 270 -1.64 -12.56 -29.90
C CYS A 270 -0.92 -11.21 -29.85
N GLY A 271 -1.68 -10.11 -29.71
CA GLY A 271 -1.14 -8.74 -29.64
C GLY A 271 -0.15 -8.53 -28.49
N VAL A 272 -0.38 -9.17 -27.33
CA VAL A 272 0.55 -9.13 -26.19
C VAL A 272 1.89 -9.80 -26.53
N LYS A 273 1.87 -10.98 -27.22
CA LYS A 273 3.12 -11.65 -27.61
C LYS A 273 3.85 -10.91 -28.74
N GLU A 274 3.13 -10.23 -29.63
CA GLU A 274 3.72 -9.35 -30.61
C GLU A 274 4.40 -8.15 -29.93
N ALA A 275 3.72 -7.47 -29.02
CA ALA A 275 4.30 -6.38 -28.23
C ALA A 275 5.53 -6.81 -27.40
N LEU A 276 5.52 -8.06 -26.87
CA LEU A 276 6.69 -8.65 -26.23
C LEU A 276 7.86 -8.80 -27.21
N SER A 277 7.61 -9.34 -28.41
CA SER A 277 8.66 -9.50 -29.44
C SER A 277 9.24 -8.18 -29.93
N ASP A 278 8.42 -7.12 -29.92
CA ASP A 278 8.82 -5.74 -30.22
C ASP A 278 9.57 -5.04 -29.08
N GLY A 279 9.73 -5.70 -27.92
CA GLY A 279 10.37 -5.13 -26.74
C GLY A 279 9.54 -4.07 -25.99
N LYS A 280 8.25 -3.94 -26.29
CA LYS A 280 7.31 -3.02 -25.62
C LYS A 280 6.86 -3.56 -24.26
N ILE A 281 6.88 -4.86 -24.09
CA ILE A 281 6.60 -5.57 -22.83
C ILE A 281 7.88 -6.21 -22.32
N SER A 282 8.15 -6.07 -21.02
CA SER A 282 9.32 -6.69 -20.40
C SER A 282 9.21 -8.22 -20.39
N GLN A 283 10.25 -8.92 -20.84
CA GLN A 283 10.35 -10.38 -20.78
C GLN A 283 10.19 -10.89 -19.34
N VAL A 284 10.76 -10.20 -18.34
CA VAL A 284 10.66 -10.56 -16.92
C VAL A 284 9.19 -10.54 -16.46
N ARG A 285 8.44 -9.51 -16.84
CA ARG A 285 7.02 -9.37 -16.51
C ARG A 285 6.18 -10.47 -17.16
N TYR A 286 6.43 -10.73 -18.44
CA TYR A 286 5.73 -11.78 -19.17
C TYR A 286 6.02 -13.19 -18.60
N ASP A 287 7.26 -13.48 -18.22
CA ASP A 287 7.61 -14.76 -17.62
C ASP A 287 6.95 -14.94 -16.25
N ASN A 288 6.88 -13.90 -15.43
CA ASN A 288 6.16 -13.91 -14.16
C ASN A 288 4.65 -14.08 -14.36
N TYR A 289 4.07 -13.46 -15.39
CA TYR A 289 2.67 -13.68 -15.77
C TYR A 289 2.39 -15.16 -16.07
N LYS A 290 3.23 -15.82 -16.89
CA LYS A 290 3.08 -17.23 -17.20
C LYS A 290 3.12 -18.10 -15.93
N LEU A 291 4.09 -17.84 -15.04
CA LEU A 291 4.20 -18.58 -13.78
C LEU A 291 2.94 -18.43 -12.91
N LEU A 292 2.43 -17.20 -12.79
CA LEU A 292 1.24 -16.93 -11.99
C LEU A 292 -0.02 -17.53 -12.64
N TYR A 293 -0.13 -17.47 -13.96
CA TYR A 293 -1.23 -18.08 -14.72
C TYR A 293 -1.30 -19.61 -14.50
N GLU A 294 -0.18 -20.32 -14.63
CA GLU A 294 -0.12 -21.76 -14.39
C GLU A 294 -0.44 -22.13 -12.94
N GLU A 295 0.00 -21.31 -11.97
CA GLU A 295 -0.37 -21.51 -10.57
C GLU A 295 -1.88 -21.39 -10.36
N LEU A 296 -2.52 -20.35 -10.88
CA LEU A 296 -3.97 -20.15 -10.79
C LEU A 296 -4.76 -21.28 -11.49
N LYS A 297 -4.28 -21.72 -12.64
CA LYS A 297 -4.87 -22.84 -13.39
C LYS A 297 -4.84 -24.16 -12.59
N ASN A 298 -3.76 -24.39 -11.85
CA ASN A 298 -3.63 -25.58 -11.03
C ASN A 298 -4.48 -25.49 -9.74
N ARG A 299 -4.66 -24.32 -9.16
CA ARG A 299 -5.57 -24.11 -8.00
C ARG A 299 -7.04 -24.34 -8.32
N GLN A 300 -7.48 -24.07 -9.55
CA GLN A 300 -8.87 -24.31 -9.99
C GLN A 300 -9.22 -25.79 -10.20
N ARG A 301 -8.23 -26.68 -10.15
CA ARG A 301 -8.42 -28.12 -10.34
C ARG A 301 -8.72 -28.88 -9.04
N TYR A 302 -8.64 -28.21 -7.92
CA TYR A 302 -8.95 -28.71 -6.57
C TYR A 302 -10.03 -27.86 -5.89
#